data_35a9a0447283c85767c138e2390cde66
#
_entry.id   35a9a0447283c85767c138e2390cde66
#
_cell.length_a   1.000
_cell.length_b   1.000
_cell.length_c   1.000
_cell.angle_alpha   90.00
_cell.angle_beta   90.00
_cell.angle_gamma   90.00
#
_symmetry.space_group_name_H-M   'P 1'
#
loop_
_entity.id
_entity.type
_entity.pdbx_description
1 polymer ?
#
loop_
_entity_poly.entity_id
_entity_poly.type
_entity_poly.pdbx_seq_one_letter_code
_entity_poly.pdbx_strand_id
1 'polypeptide(L)'
;MADTGRKQPAEILTRDEVAALARQCSVRAPTGLRNRALIAVMYRAGLRLDEALALKPADINAQQGTVRVLHGKKDKDRTVSLDDGGMAIVPQWMARRSALSLRNGLLFCTLDGKRVQPQYVRNLMKRLALKAGIEKRVHPHGLRHTHAAELAHEGWPMNLIQQQLGHSSLLTTDVYLRHIAPAELIALGKSRKWDLDEGEPS
;
A
#
# COMPACT_ATOMS: atom_id res chain seq x y z
N MET A 1 -20.42 29.53 12.84
CA MET A 1 -20.35 28.21 13.51
C MET A 1 -19.31 27.39 12.77
N ALA A 2 -18.15 27.12 13.40
CA ALA A 2 -17.04 26.41 12.79
C ALA A 2 -17.40 24.93 12.61
N ASP A 3 -17.21 24.40 11.41
CA ASP A 3 -17.40 23.00 11.06
C ASP A 3 -16.34 22.16 11.80
N THR A 4 -16.78 21.54 12.91
CA THR A 4 -15.93 20.74 13.78
C THR A 4 -15.65 19.39 13.13
N GLY A 5 -14.51 19.27 12.45
CA GLY A 5 -13.71 18.03 12.53
C GLY A 5 -14.18 16.82 11.74
N ARG A 6 -14.91 16.92 10.64
CA ARG A 6 -15.01 15.81 9.68
C ARG A 6 -13.66 15.61 9.00
N LYS A 7 -12.92 14.59 9.42
CA LYS A 7 -11.75 14.12 8.66
C LYS A 7 -12.20 13.83 7.22
N GLN A 8 -11.74 14.67 6.28
CA GLN A 8 -11.98 14.41 4.87
C GLN A 8 -11.50 13.00 4.52
N PRO A 9 -12.28 12.24 3.72
CA PRO A 9 -11.85 10.91 3.27
C PRO A 9 -10.47 11.00 2.63
N ALA A 10 -9.66 9.94 2.78
CA ALA A 10 -8.35 9.89 2.15
C ALA A 10 -8.53 9.90 0.64
N GLU A 11 -7.92 10.86 -0.04
CA GLU A 11 -7.92 10.93 -1.50
C GLU A 11 -7.14 9.75 -2.07
N ILE A 12 -7.76 9.02 -2.99
CA ILE A 12 -7.15 7.90 -3.69
C ILE A 12 -6.30 8.46 -4.83
N LEU A 13 -5.04 8.04 -4.89
CA LEU A 13 -4.14 8.39 -5.98
C LEU A 13 -4.40 7.49 -7.19
N THR A 14 -4.13 7.99 -8.39
CA THR A 14 -4.04 7.15 -9.58
C THR A 14 -2.70 6.41 -9.62
N ARG A 15 -2.61 5.35 -10.43
CA ARG A 15 -1.34 4.64 -10.68
C ARG A 15 -0.25 5.58 -11.20
N ASP A 16 -0.63 6.50 -12.10
CA ASP A 16 0.30 7.47 -12.68
C ASP A 16 0.80 8.48 -11.64
N GLU A 17 -0.06 8.93 -10.72
CA GLU A 17 0.33 9.79 -9.61
C GLU A 17 1.32 9.09 -8.67
N VAL A 18 1.08 7.81 -8.32
CA VAL A 18 2.03 7.04 -7.49
C VAL A 18 3.34 6.80 -8.24
N ALA A 19 3.28 6.50 -9.53
CA ALA A 19 4.48 6.35 -10.36
C ALA A 19 5.24 7.68 -10.46
N ALA A 20 4.55 8.80 -10.65
CA ALA A 20 5.14 10.15 -10.66
C ALA A 20 5.81 10.47 -9.32
N LEU A 21 5.16 10.16 -8.19
CA LEU A 21 5.71 10.29 -6.84
C LEU A 21 7.02 9.50 -6.68
N ALA A 22 7.03 8.23 -7.07
CA ALA A 22 8.18 7.34 -6.95
C ALA A 22 9.35 7.79 -7.86
N ARG A 23 9.06 8.34 -9.04
CA ARG A 23 10.05 8.90 -9.98
C ARG A 23 10.79 10.10 -9.42
N GLN A 24 10.25 10.82 -8.43
CA GLN A 24 10.97 11.90 -7.75
C GLN A 24 12.10 11.39 -6.83
N CYS A 25 12.16 10.09 -6.57
CA CYS A 25 13.26 9.49 -5.81
C CYS A 25 14.40 9.11 -6.76
N SER A 26 15.63 9.55 -6.44
CA SER A 26 16.82 9.18 -7.22
C SER A 26 17.00 7.67 -7.29
N VAL A 27 17.32 7.15 -8.47
CA VAL A 27 17.66 5.73 -8.70
C VAL A 27 19.14 5.42 -8.48
N ARG A 28 19.96 6.42 -8.17
CA ARG A 28 21.41 6.28 -7.93
C ARG A 28 21.78 6.53 -6.47
N ALA A 29 21.22 7.58 -5.88
CA ALA A 29 21.52 7.95 -4.51
C ALA A 29 20.93 6.93 -3.51
N PRO A 30 21.69 6.51 -2.48
CA PRO A 30 21.23 5.52 -1.51
C PRO A 30 19.92 5.90 -0.82
N THR A 31 19.76 7.16 -0.43
CA THR A 31 18.51 7.66 0.17
C THR A 31 17.34 7.63 -0.81
N GLY A 32 17.60 7.83 -2.11
CA GLY A 32 16.58 7.73 -3.15
C GLY A 32 16.10 6.29 -3.34
N LEU A 33 17.02 5.33 -3.45
CA LEU A 33 16.71 3.89 -3.52
C LEU A 33 15.91 3.43 -2.30
N ARG A 34 16.34 3.83 -1.09
CA ARG A 34 15.60 3.54 0.15
C ARG A 34 14.17 4.09 0.11
N ASN A 35 14.02 5.35 -0.24
CA ASN A 35 12.72 6.01 -0.23
C ASN A 35 11.78 5.41 -1.28
N ARG A 36 12.32 5.05 -2.45
CA ARG A 36 11.57 4.37 -3.51
C ARG A 36 11.09 3.00 -3.08
N ALA A 37 11.95 2.20 -2.44
CA ALA A 37 11.59 0.90 -1.88
C ALA A 37 10.55 1.03 -0.74
N LEU A 38 10.66 2.07 0.11
CA LEU A 38 9.69 2.34 1.16
C LEU A 38 8.30 2.69 0.58
N ILE A 39 8.25 3.50 -0.49
CA ILE A 39 7.01 3.76 -1.22
C ILE A 39 6.43 2.47 -1.78
N ALA A 40 7.26 1.63 -2.40
CA ALA A 40 6.84 0.37 -2.99
C ALA A 40 6.17 -0.56 -1.96
N VAL A 41 6.75 -0.78 -0.79
CA VAL A 41 6.13 -1.66 0.22
C VAL A 41 4.86 -1.07 0.82
N MET A 42 4.77 0.26 1.01
CA MET A 42 3.55 0.90 1.50
C MET A 42 2.42 0.86 0.47
N TYR A 43 2.76 0.96 -0.81
CA TYR A 43 1.78 1.00 -1.89
C TYR A 43 1.44 -0.40 -2.41
N ARG A 44 2.44 -1.22 -2.80
CA ARG A 44 2.19 -2.51 -3.47
C ARG A 44 1.97 -3.70 -2.51
N ALA A 45 2.44 -3.61 -1.26
CA ALA A 45 2.11 -4.58 -0.21
C ALA A 45 1.07 -4.02 0.79
N GLY A 46 0.66 -2.76 0.65
CA GLY A 46 -0.35 -2.13 1.48
C GLY A 46 0.04 -1.97 2.95
N LEU A 47 1.33 -1.87 3.28
CA LEU A 47 1.80 -1.80 4.67
C LEU A 47 1.47 -0.47 5.33
N ARG A 48 1.15 -0.53 6.65
CA ARG A 48 1.13 0.67 7.49
C ARG A 48 2.56 1.23 7.62
N LEU A 49 2.69 2.54 7.84
CA LEU A 49 4.01 3.17 7.98
C LEU A 49 4.87 2.50 9.06
N ASP A 50 4.31 2.23 10.23
CA ASP A 50 5.05 1.63 11.34
C ASP A 50 5.44 0.17 11.04
N GLU A 51 4.59 -0.60 10.33
CA GLU A 51 4.89 -1.93 9.82
C GLU A 51 6.06 -1.88 8.84
N ALA A 52 6.00 -0.99 7.86
CA ALA A 52 7.07 -0.83 6.87
C ALA A 52 8.41 -0.45 7.54
N LEU A 53 8.39 0.46 8.53
CA LEU A 53 9.59 0.89 9.26
C LEU A 53 10.14 -0.16 10.25
N ALA A 54 9.34 -1.18 10.58
CA ALA A 54 9.75 -2.30 11.41
C ALA A 54 10.33 -3.49 10.63
N LEU A 55 10.19 -3.51 9.30
CA LEU A 55 10.68 -4.60 8.45
C LEU A 55 12.19 -4.81 8.60
N LYS A 56 12.58 -6.08 8.54
CA LYS A 56 13.96 -6.54 8.44
C LYS A 56 14.23 -7.06 7.03
N PRO A 57 15.47 -7.09 6.55
CA PRO A 57 15.80 -7.72 5.26
C PRO A 57 15.30 -9.17 5.13
N ALA A 58 15.35 -9.94 6.21
CA ALA A 58 14.86 -11.32 6.26
C ALA A 58 13.34 -11.47 6.14
N ASP A 59 12.57 -10.39 6.25
CA ASP A 59 11.12 -10.41 6.09
C ASP A 59 10.68 -10.33 4.62
N ILE A 60 11.61 -10.05 3.70
CA ILE A 60 11.38 -10.02 2.24
C ILE A 60 11.80 -11.36 1.65
N ASN A 61 10.84 -12.07 1.04
CA ASN A 61 11.12 -13.26 0.25
C ASN A 61 10.93 -12.93 -1.24
N ALA A 62 12.06 -12.63 -1.91
CA ALA A 62 12.03 -12.25 -3.32
C ALA A 62 11.66 -13.41 -4.25
N GLN A 63 11.90 -14.66 -3.87
CA GLN A 63 11.56 -15.83 -4.68
C GLN A 63 10.05 -16.08 -4.71
N GLN A 64 9.39 -15.83 -3.57
CA GLN A 64 7.94 -16.05 -3.43
C GLN A 64 7.11 -14.77 -3.65
N GLY A 65 7.73 -13.61 -3.84
CA GLY A 65 7.00 -12.34 -3.95
C GLY A 65 6.25 -11.99 -2.67
N THR A 66 6.83 -12.26 -1.48
CA THR A 66 6.12 -12.08 -0.21
C THR A 66 6.88 -11.22 0.79
N VAL A 67 6.12 -10.59 1.68
CA VAL A 67 6.62 -9.80 2.81
C VAL A 67 5.98 -10.32 4.09
N ARG A 68 6.79 -10.74 5.06
CA ARG A 68 6.33 -11.11 6.39
C ARG A 68 6.19 -9.87 7.26
N VAL A 69 4.99 -9.61 7.76
CA VAL A 69 4.67 -8.48 8.61
C VAL A 69 4.49 -8.98 10.03
N LEU A 70 5.43 -8.62 10.90
CA LEU A 70 5.40 -8.96 12.31
C LEU A 70 4.66 -7.88 13.09
N HIS A 71 3.68 -8.27 13.89
CA HIS A 71 2.92 -7.34 14.72
C HIS A 71 3.39 -7.38 16.17
N GLY A 72 3.44 -6.18 16.80
CA GLY A 72 3.56 -6.10 18.26
C GLY A 72 2.26 -6.54 18.94
N LYS A 73 2.35 -6.91 20.20
CA LYS A 73 1.46 -7.42 21.26
C LYS A 73 -0.06 -7.70 21.02
N LYS A 74 -0.73 -7.27 19.94
CA LYS A 74 -2.19 -7.46 19.78
C LYS A 74 -2.65 -7.98 18.41
N ASP A 75 -1.86 -7.85 17.36
CA ASP A 75 -2.20 -8.34 16.02
C ASP A 75 -1.39 -9.59 15.68
N LYS A 76 -1.99 -10.50 14.89
CA LYS A 76 -1.29 -11.70 14.42
C LYS A 76 -0.30 -11.35 13.30
N ASP A 77 0.85 -12.04 13.31
CA ASP A 77 1.78 -12.00 12.17
C ASP A 77 1.05 -12.41 10.91
N ARG A 78 1.37 -11.74 9.80
CA ARG A 78 0.80 -12.08 8.49
C ARG A 78 1.86 -12.03 7.40
N THR A 79 1.63 -12.80 6.36
CA THR A 79 2.38 -12.71 5.12
C THR A 79 1.49 -12.05 4.07
N VAL A 80 2.04 -11.05 3.38
CA VAL A 80 1.35 -10.30 2.32
C VAL A 80 2.10 -10.46 1.01
N SER A 81 1.39 -10.33 -0.11
CA SER A 81 2.01 -10.31 -1.44
C SER A 81 2.69 -8.97 -1.70
N LEU A 82 3.77 -9.01 -2.44
CA LEU A 82 4.39 -7.86 -3.08
C LEU A 82 4.63 -8.26 -4.55
N ASP A 83 3.99 -7.54 -5.44
CA ASP A 83 4.03 -7.85 -6.87
C ASP A 83 5.41 -7.66 -7.52
N ASP A 84 5.53 -8.06 -8.79
CA ASP A 84 6.77 -7.98 -9.55
C ASP A 84 7.33 -6.55 -9.63
N GLY A 85 6.45 -5.54 -9.70
CA GLY A 85 6.86 -4.14 -9.69
C GLY A 85 7.53 -3.72 -8.37
N GLY A 86 6.99 -4.16 -7.25
CA GLY A 86 7.60 -3.98 -5.93
C GLY A 86 8.88 -4.79 -5.77
N MET A 87 8.89 -6.04 -6.26
CA MET A 87 10.06 -6.91 -6.25
C MET A 87 11.18 -6.44 -7.20
N ALA A 88 10.89 -5.67 -8.22
CA ALA A 88 11.92 -5.01 -9.02
C ALA A 88 12.61 -3.85 -8.29
N ILE A 89 11.97 -3.27 -7.28
CA ILE A 89 12.47 -2.06 -6.59
C ILE A 89 13.14 -2.39 -5.25
N VAL A 90 12.51 -3.23 -4.41
CA VAL A 90 12.96 -3.47 -3.03
C VAL A 90 14.36 -4.13 -2.97
N PRO A 91 14.68 -5.14 -3.79
CA PRO A 91 16.01 -5.74 -3.81
C PRO A 91 17.14 -4.77 -4.20
N GLN A 92 16.87 -3.75 -5.02
CA GLN A 92 17.87 -2.72 -5.36
C GLN A 92 18.32 -1.95 -4.12
N TRP A 93 17.37 -1.59 -3.24
CA TRP A 93 17.72 -1.01 -1.95
C TRP A 93 18.46 -2.01 -1.05
N MET A 94 18.01 -3.26 -0.99
CA MET A 94 18.65 -4.30 -0.17
C MET A 94 20.11 -4.51 -0.57
N ALA A 95 20.41 -4.61 -1.86
CA ALA A 95 21.76 -4.71 -2.39
C ALA A 95 22.59 -3.47 -2.01
N ARG A 96 22.03 -2.26 -2.17
CA ARG A 96 22.73 -1.02 -1.80
C ARG A 96 22.97 -0.92 -0.30
N ARG A 97 21.99 -1.32 0.51
CA ARG A 97 22.09 -1.38 1.97
C ARG A 97 23.22 -2.33 2.41
N SER A 98 23.31 -3.50 1.80
CA SER A 98 24.38 -4.47 2.05
C SER A 98 25.75 -3.90 1.69
N ALA A 99 25.89 -3.29 0.52
CA ALA A 99 27.13 -2.64 0.07
C ALA A 99 27.60 -1.50 1.00
N LEU A 100 26.66 -0.83 1.69
CA LEU A 100 26.96 0.19 2.70
C LEU A 100 27.23 -0.40 4.10
N SER A 101 27.20 -1.73 4.25
CA SER A 101 27.44 -2.42 5.53
C SER A 101 26.56 -1.93 6.69
N LEU A 102 25.31 -1.56 6.41
CA LEU A 102 24.37 -1.05 7.41
C LEU A 102 23.86 -2.21 8.30
N ARG A 103 24.37 -2.30 9.54
CA ARG A 103 24.19 -3.47 10.43
C ARG A 103 23.03 -3.36 11.44
N ASN A 104 22.16 -2.39 11.35
CA ASN A 104 21.13 -2.14 12.37
C ASN A 104 19.93 -3.10 12.38
N GLY A 105 19.93 -4.15 11.56
CA GLY A 105 18.83 -5.12 11.48
C GLY A 105 17.55 -4.65 10.78
N LEU A 106 17.30 -3.34 10.63
CA LEU A 106 16.13 -2.81 9.95
C LEU A 106 16.33 -2.73 8.44
N LEU A 107 15.28 -3.04 7.66
CA LEU A 107 15.32 -2.85 6.21
C LEU A 107 15.46 -1.37 5.86
N PHE A 108 14.64 -0.51 6.45
CA PHE A 108 14.65 0.93 6.21
C PHE A 108 15.34 1.68 7.36
N CYS A 109 16.57 2.09 7.11
CA CYS A 109 17.38 2.85 8.05
C CYS A 109 18.00 4.08 7.37
N THR A 110 18.51 5.00 8.17
CA THR A 110 19.34 6.12 7.70
C THR A 110 20.72 5.61 7.26
N LEU A 111 21.52 6.44 6.58
CA LEU A 111 22.85 6.02 6.12
C LEU A 111 23.86 5.87 7.26
N ASP A 112 23.57 6.43 8.42
CA ASP A 112 24.31 6.24 9.68
C ASP A 112 23.74 5.09 10.54
N GLY A 113 22.84 4.28 9.96
CA GLY A 113 22.31 3.06 10.59
C GLY A 113 21.20 3.31 11.62
N LYS A 114 20.65 4.52 11.76
CA LYS A 114 19.55 4.80 12.69
C LYS A 114 18.19 4.48 12.08
N ARG A 115 17.18 4.28 12.92
CA ARG A 115 15.79 4.11 12.49
C ARG A 115 15.29 5.35 11.75
N VAL A 116 14.64 5.17 10.61
CA VAL A 116 13.94 6.25 9.92
C VAL A 116 12.73 6.68 10.75
N GLN A 117 12.64 7.97 11.03
CA GLN A 117 11.54 8.52 11.82
C GLN A 117 10.24 8.63 10.99
N PRO A 118 9.08 8.27 11.55
CA PRO A 118 7.80 8.40 10.84
C PRO A 118 7.53 9.81 10.31
N GLN A 119 7.95 10.83 11.05
CA GLN A 119 7.79 12.23 10.63
C GLN A 119 8.60 12.57 9.38
N TYR A 120 9.81 12.00 9.24
CA TYR A 120 10.60 12.13 8.01
C TYR A 120 9.82 11.62 6.80
N VAL A 121 9.17 10.45 6.93
CA VAL A 121 8.40 9.85 5.82
C VAL A 121 7.18 10.71 5.45
N ARG A 122 6.47 11.24 6.45
CA ARG A 122 5.34 12.16 6.21
C ARG A 122 5.79 13.42 5.46
N ASN A 123 6.92 14.00 5.85
CA ASN A 123 7.48 15.17 5.20
C ASN A 123 8.03 14.84 3.80
N LEU A 124 8.62 13.64 3.64
CA LEU A 124 9.06 13.12 2.35
C LEU A 124 7.89 13.05 1.37
N MET A 125 6.77 12.44 1.76
CA MET A 125 5.58 12.32 0.90
C MET A 125 5.09 13.68 0.40
N LYS A 126 4.95 14.66 1.30
CA LYS A 126 4.55 16.03 0.93
C LYS A 126 5.51 16.66 -0.09
N ARG A 127 6.82 16.54 0.15
CA ARG A 127 7.84 17.09 -0.74
C ARG A 127 7.85 16.42 -2.11
N LEU A 128 7.68 15.09 -2.17
CA LEU A 128 7.62 14.36 -3.42
C LEU A 128 6.35 14.67 -4.20
N ALA A 129 5.21 14.82 -3.53
CA ALA A 129 3.94 15.23 -4.14
C ALA A 129 4.07 16.60 -4.81
N LEU A 130 4.62 17.59 -4.08
CA LEU A 130 4.86 18.92 -4.63
C LEU A 130 5.75 18.86 -5.88
N LYS A 131 6.85 18.08 -5.84
CA LYS A 131 7.76 17.93 -6.98
C LYS A 131 7.13 17.20 -8.17
N ALA A 132 6.18 16.30 -7.91
CA ALA A 132 5.45 15.56 -8.92
C ALA A 132 4.24 16.32 -9.49
N GLY A 133 3.94 17.53 -8.98
CA GLY A 133 2.75 18.28 -9.37
C GLY A 133 1.43 17.64 -8.94
N ILE A 134 1.44 16.84 -7.86
CA ILE A 134 0.24 16.17 -7.34
C ILE A 134 -0.45 17.12 -6.36
N GLU A 135 -1.64 17.56 -6.71
CA GLU A 135 -2.46 18.47 -5.88
C GLU A 135 -3.12 17.77 -4.71
N LYS A 136 -3.39 16.46 -4.85
CA LYS A 136 -3.98 15.62 -3.81
C LYS A 136 -3.09 15.53 -2.58
N ARG A 137 -3.72 15.36 -1.41
CA ARG A 137 -3.00 15.15 -0.15
C ARG A 137 -2.32 13.78 -0.12
N VAL A 138 -1.01 13.74 -0.38
CA VAL A 138 -0.21 12.51 -0.33
C VAL A 138 0.33 12.28 1.08
N HIS A 139 0.05 11.09 1.64
CA HIS A 139 0.54 10.66 2.94
C HIS A 139 0.65 9.12 2.99
N PRO A 140 1.44 8.53 3.93
CA PRO A 140 1.68 7.09 3.98
C PRO A 140 0.41 6.23 4.00
N HIS A 141 -0.59 6.64 4.79
CA HIS A 141 -1.85 5.92 4.87
C HIS A 141 -2.68 6.01 3.57
N GLY A 142 -2.54 7.12 2.83
CA GLY A 142 -3.14 7.30 1.50
C GLY A 142 -2.65 6.27 0.49
N LEU A 143 -1.34 5.92 0.49
CA LEU A 143 -0.80 4.88 -0.40
C LEU A 143 -1.44 3.50 -0.14
N ARG A 144 -1.66 3.16 1.13
CA ARG A 144 -2.35 1.93 1.51
C ARG A 144 -3.84 1.96 1.12
N HIS A 145 -4.50 3.11 1.22
CA HIS A 145 -5.87 3.29 0.72
C HIS A 145 -5.94 3.10 -0.79
N THR A 146 -4.99 3.68 -1.51
CA THR A 146 -4.88 3.51 -2.96
C THR A 146 -4.70 2.04 -3.34
N HIS A 147 -3.80 1.32 -2.66
CA HIS A 147 -3.63 -0.13 -2.87
C HIS A 147 -4.93 -0.91 -2.66
N ALA A 148 -5.64 -0.65 -1.55
CA ALA A 148 -6.90 -1.33 -1.27
C ALA A 148 -7.98 -1.05 -2.32
N ALA A 149 -8.08 0.18 -2.79
CA ALA A 149 -9.02 0.57 -3.83
C ALA A 149 -8.67 -0.10 -5.17
N GLU A 150 -7.38 -0.21 -5.51
CA GLU A 150 -6.93 -0.93 -6.71
C GLU A 150 -7.27 -2.41 -6.67
N LEU A 151 -7.00 -3.09 -5.55
CA LEU A 151 -7.35 -4.51 -5.40
C LEU A 151 -8.86 -4.75 -5.54
N ALA A 152 -9.67 -3.85 -4.98
CA ALA A 152 -11.12 -3.92 -5.13
C ALA A 152 -11.55 -3.70 -6.58
N HIS A 153 -10.94 -2.74 -7.28
CA HIS A 153 -11.21 -2.47 -8.70
C HIS A 153 -10.74 -3.60 -9.63
N GLU A 154 -9.66 -4.30 -9.26
CA GLU A 154 -9.17 -5.51 -9.92
C GLU A 154 -10.05 -6.75 -9.63
N GLY A 155 -11.11 -6.62 -8.83
CA GLY A 155 -12.04 -7.70 -8.51
C GLY A 155 -11.55 -8.68 -7.46
N TRP A 156 -10.57 -8.30 -6.65
CA TRP A 156 -10.11 -9.18 -5.56
C TRP A 156 -11.23 -9.45 -4.55
N PRO A 157 -11.41 -10.70 -4.10
CA PRO A 157 -12.35 -11.02 -3.02
C PRO A 157 -12.04 -10.20 -1.76
N MET A 158 -13.09 -9.67 -1.12
CA MET A 158 -12.96 -8.77 0.02
C MET A 158 -12.20 -9.38 1.21
N ASN A 159 -12.36 -10.67 1.44
CA ASN A 159 -11.63 -11.41 2.47
C ASN A 159 -10.12 -11.45 2.19
N LEU A 160 -9.70 -11.55 0.93
CA LEU A 160 -8.28 -11.52 0.55
C LEU A 160 -7.71 -10.10 0.69
N ILE A 161 -8.47 -9.07 0.33
CA ILE A 161 -8.08 -7.67 0.58
C ILE A 161 -7.90 -7.43 2.09
N GLN A 162 -8.80 -7.94 2.92
CA GLN A 162 -8.68 -7.84 4.38
C GLN A 162 -7.43 -8.55 4.92
N GLN A 163 -7.12 -9.76 4.43
CA GLN A 163 -5.90 -10.47 4.78
C GLN A 163 -4.65 -9.71 4.36
N GLN A 164 -4.60 -9.23 3.13
CA GLN A 164 -3.49 -8.44 2.60
C GLN A 164 -3.24 -7.20 3.46
N LEU A 165 -4.30 -6.51 3.85
CA LEU A 165 -4.19 -5.30 4.66
C LEU A 165 -4.03 -5.59 6.16
N GLY A 166 -4.41 -6.78 6.66
CA GLY A 166 -4.42 -7.07 8.09
C GLY A 166 -5.41 -6.19 8.85
N HIS A 167 -6.65 -6.13 8.36
CA HIS A 167 -7.72 -5.44 9.05
C HIS A 167 -8.40 -6.38 10.05
N SER A 168 -8.42 -6.01 11.32
CA SER A 168 -9.15 -6.70 12.38
C SER A 168 -10.66 -6.38 12.38
N SER A 169 -11.12 -5.42 11.54
CA SER A 169 -12.50 -4.95 11.51
C SER A 169 -12.99 -4.69 10.09
N LEU A 170 -14.20 -5.16 9.79
CA LEU A 170 -14.96 -4.89 8.54
C LEU A 170 -15.20 -3.38 8.32
N LEU A 171 -15.34 -2.59 9.39
CA LEU A 171 -15.62 -1.15 9.32
C LEU A 171 -14.58 -0.34 8.56
N THR A 172 -13.32 -0.78 8.54
CA THR A 172 -12.26 -0.09 7.79
C THR A 172 -12.35 -0.39 6.29
N THR A 173 -12.95 -1.52 5.92
CA THR A 173 -13.16 -1.93 4.53
C THR A 173 -14.39 -1.26 3.92
N ASP A 174 -15.38 -0.91 4.75
CA ASP A 174 -16.61 -0.21 4.34
C ASP A 174 -16.35 1.17 3.70
N VAL A 175 -15.25 1.83 4.10
CA VAL A 175 -14.80 3.08 3.46
C VAL A 175 -14.40 2.85 2.00
N TYR A 176 -13.87 1.67 1.65
CA TYR A 176 -13.49 1.33 0.27
C TYR A 176 -14.69 0.94 -0.58
N LEU A 177 -15.67 0.24 0.02
CA LEU A 177 -16.92 -0.14 -0.68
C LEU A 177 -17.76 1.07 -1.09
N ARG A 178 -17.70 2.16 -0.35
CA ARG A 178 -18.41 3.41 -0.70
C ARG A 178 -17.81 4.11 -1.93
N HIS A 179 -16.60 3.75 -2.35
CA HIS A 179 -15.94 4.26 -3.56
C HIS A 179 -16.07 3.30 -4.74
N ILE A 180 -16.56 2.06 -4.54
CA ILE A 180 -17.01 1.20 -5.65
C ILE A 180 -18.28 1.85 -6.16
N ALA A 181 -18.19 2.44 -7.35
CA ALA A 181 -19.26 3.27 -7.90
C ALA A 181 -20.58 2.49 -7.90
N PRO A 182 -21.71 3.15 -7.57
CA PRO A 182 -23.04 2.56 -7.73
C PRO A 182 -23.26 1.96 -9.12
N ALA A 183 -22.57 2.49 -10.15
CA ALA A 183 -22.59 2.00 -11.52
C ALA A 183 -22.03 0.56 -11.66
N GLU A 184 -20.95 0.20 -10.96
CA GLU A 184 -20.40 -1.16 -11.00
C GLU A 184 -21.34 -2.16 -10.32
N LEU A 185 -21.95 -1.76 -9.19
CA LEU A 185 -22.92 -2.58 -8.48
C LEU A 185 -24.16 -2.82 -9.34
N ILE A 186 -24.61 -1.79 -10.07
CA ILE A 186 -25.73 -1.88 -11.03
C ILE A 186 -25.35 -2.77 -12.21
N ALA A 187 -24.13 -2.65 -12.74
CA ALA A 187 -23.66 -3.47 -13.86
C ALA A 187 -23.59 -4.96 -13.48
N LEU A 188 -23.02 -5.28 -12.29
CA LEU A 188 -23.00 -6.63 -11.75
C LEU A 188 -24.40 -7.17 -11.47
N GLY A 189 -25.31 -6.33 -10.96
CA GLY A 189 -26.71 -6.70 -10.75
C GLY A 189 -27.43 -7.01 -12.05
N LYS A 190 -27.19 -6.22 -13.11
CA LYS A 190 -27.78 -6.45 -14.45
C LYS A 190 -27.20 -7.68 -15.17
N SER A 191 -25.97 -8.08 -14.87
CA SER A 191 -25.36 -9.28 -15.47
C SER A 191 -25.87 -10.59 -14.90
N ARG A 192 -26.62 -10.56 -13.77
CA ARG A 192 -27.22 -11.77 -13.19
C ARG A 192 -28.32 -12.28 -14.13
N LYS A 193 -28.16 -13.52 -14.59
CA LYS A 193 -29.20 -14.22 -15.31
C LYS A 193 -30.09 -14.95 -14.30
N TRP A 194 -31.38 -14.89 -14.56
CA TRP A 194 -32.37 -15.68 -13.88
C TRP A 194 -32.98 -16.59 -14.92
N ASP A 195 -32.50 -17.82 -15.00
CA ASP A 195 -33.10 -18.86 -15.85
C ASP A 195 -34.33 -19.35 -15.10
N LEU A 196 -35.48 -18.77 -15.42
CA LEU A 196 -36.75 -19.38 -15.09
C LEU A 196 -36.93 -20.51 -16.13
N ASP A 197 -36.70 -21.75 -15.76
CA ASP A 197 -37.15 -22.87 -16.55
C ASP A 197 -38.67 -22.69 -16.74
N GLU A 198 -39.08 -22.38 -17.96
CA GLU A 198 -40.46 -22.45 -18.37
C GLU A 198 -40.83 -23.94 -18.44
N GLY A 199 -40.98 -24.58 -17.27
CA GLY A 199 -41.68 -25.84 -17.15
C GLY A 199 -43.14 -25.55 -17.45
N GLU A 200 -43.62 -25.96 -18.65
CA GLU A 200 -45.05 -25.98 -18.96
C GLU A 200 -45.77 -26.75 -17.86
N PRO A 201 -46.85 -26.24 -17.27
CA PRO A 201 -47.70 -27.00 -16.39
C PRO A 201 -48.42 -28.08 -17.22
N SER A 202 -48.16 -29.32 -16.91
CA SER A 202 -48.91 -30.50 -17.43
C SER A 202 -50.33 -30.51 -16.94
#